data_fd4d12b8c6c38231515aef4c2aeb1e63
#
_entry.id   fd4d12b8c6c38231515aef4c2aeb1e63
#
_cell.length_a   1.000
_cell.length_b   1.000
_cell.length_c   1.000
_cell.angle_alpha   90.00
_cell.angle_beta   90.00
_cell.angle_gamma   90.00
#
_symmetry.space_group_name_H-M   'P 1'
#
loop_
_entity.id
_entity.type
_entity.pdbx_description
1 polymer ?
#
loop_
_entity_poly.entity_id
_entity_poly.type
_entity_poly.pdbx_seq_one_letter_code
_entity_poly.pdbx_strand_id
1 'polypeptide(L)'
;MALFDPIEIDGSTVSRASLHNLTFIQDLELYPGCRILVSKRNMIIPHIEENLDRGHYQDMTPRTCPCCGSPTRIYSRSSGSERIVQTLHCDNPNCSQQILQRFVHFCEKKAMNIIGISEATLKQFIDLGFLKCFQDIYHLDRFSDQIADMDGFGKKSYERLWNSINESRNTTFVRYLVAMDIPMIGRTASRKLEQYFHGNLLELELAAMSRFDFTCLEDFGETMSSNIIEWFHDRENLTLWRNLQKEMHFKEREETIMTETKNNPFAGCTIVATGKLENFTRDSINSKIISLGATAGSSVTKKTDYLICGEKAGSKLAKAQQLGVKVLSEQEFLNMIA
;
A
#
# COMPACT_ATOMS: atom_id res chain seq x y z
N MET A 1 -3.04 -12.93 14.73
CA MET A 1 -2.03 -12.38 15.68
C MET A 1 -1.97 -13.27 16.88
N ALA A 2 -0.79 -13.63 17.40
CA ALA A 2 -0.62 -14.29 18.68
C ALA A 2 -0.59 -13.24 19.79
N LEU A 3 -1.26 -13.56 20.90
CA LEU A 3 -1.18 -12.82 22.16
C LEU A 3 -0.49 -13.73 23.18
N PHE A 4 0.45 -13.22 23.93
CA PHE A 4 1.24 -13.94 24.93
C PHE A 4 1.55 -13.06 26.13
N ASP A 5 2.02 -13.65 27.21
CA ASP A 5 2.40 -12.91 28.40
C ASP A 5 3.47 -11.87 28.07
N PRO A 6 3.33 -10.63 28.60
CA PRO A 6 4.29 -9.58 28.33
C PRO A 6 5.73 -9.98 28.67
N ILE A 7 6.64 -9.84 27.73
CA ILE A 7 8.06 -10.13 27.90
C ILE A 7 8.90 -8.91 27.48
N GLU A 8 9.95 -8.62 28.24
CA GLU A 8 10.89 -7.56 27.89
C GLU A 8 11.96 -8.08 26.92
N ILE A 9 12.11 -7.43 25.78
CA ILE A 9 13.13 -7.74 24.76
C ILE A 9 13.74 -6.42 24.31
N ASP A 10 15.07 -6.27 24.43
CA ASP A 10 15.83 -5.08 24.01
C ASP A 10 15.19 -3.75 24.50
N GLY A 11 14.88 -3.69 25.79
CA GLY A 11 14.40 -2.46 26.44
C GLY A 11 12.96 -2.05 26.06
N SER A 12 12.18 -2.95 25.49
CA SER A 12 10.72 -2.72 25.33
C SER A 12 9.91 -3.98 25.57
N THR A 13 8.73 -3.80 26.16
CA THR A 13 7.79 -4.88 26.46
C THR A 13 6.99 -5.25 25.22
N VAL A 14 6.97 -6.52 24.87
CA VAL A 14 6.16 -7.08 23.77
C VAL A 14 5.18 -8.13 24.32
N SER A 15 3.96 -8.14 23.80
CA SER A 15 2.90 -9.08 24.20
C SER A 15 2.11 -9.65 23.03
N ARG A 16 2.53 -9.32 21.80
CA ARG A 16 1.86 -9.76 20.59
C ARG A 16 2.82 -9.87 19.43
N ALA A 17 2.59 -10.85 18.54
CA ALA A 17 3.33 -11.03 17.31
C ALA A 17 2.42 -11.44 16.16
N SER A 18 2.85 -11.17 14.92
CA SER A 18 2.14 -11.61 13.72
C SER A 18 2.19 -13.13 13.57
N LEU A 19 1.07 -13.74 13.18
CA LEU A 19 1.00 -15.13 12.72
C LEU A 19 1.13 -15.26 11.20
N HIS A 20 1.32 -14.15 10.51
CA HIS A 20 1.52 -14.02 9.06
C HIS A 20 0.44 -14.69 8.19
N ASN A 21 0.37 -16.03 8.19
CA ASN A 21 -0.52 -16.84 7.37
C ASN A 21 -0.68 -18.25 7.97
N LEU A 22 -1.54 -19.10 7.37
CA LEU A 22 -1.77 -20.47 7.88
C LEU A 22 -0.52 -21.34 7.80
N THR A 23 0.25 -21.24 6.72
CA THR A 23 1.49 -22.01 6.56
C THR A 23 2.46 -21.75 7.70
N PHE A 24 2.58 -20.49 8.15
CA PHE A 24 3.44 -20.14 9.28
C PHE A 24 2.97 -20.81 10.60
N ILE A 25 1.65 -20.84 10.83
CA ILE A 25 1.06 -21.50 12.00
C ILE A 25 1.32 -23.00 11.96
N GLN A 26 1.13 -23.63 10.80
CA GLN A 26 1.31 -25.07 10.58
C GLN A 26 2.78 -25.48 10.68
N ASP A 27 3.69 -24.74 10.04
CA ASP A 27 5.13 -25.01 10.04
C ASP A 27 5.72 -24.97 11.47
N LEU A 28 5.25 -24.05 12.30
CA LEU A 28 5.67 -23.94 13.69
C LEU A 28 4.78 -24.75 14.65
N GLU A 29 3.75 -25.42 14.14
CA GLU A 29 2.80 -26.18 14.97
C GLU A 29 2.21 -25.35 16.12
N LEU A 30 1.85 -24.08 15.85
CA LEU A 30 1.37 -23.16 16.87
C LEU A 30 -0.06 -23.48 17.30
N TYR A 31 -0.27 -23.56 18.61
CA TYR A 31 -1.59 -23.76 19.21
C TYR A 31 -1.74 -22.93 20.49
N PRO A 32 -2.97 -22.63 20.95
CA PRO A 32 -3.18 -21.89 22.18
C PRO A 32 -2.59 -22.58 23.42
N GLY A 33 -1.77 -21.85 24.17
CA GLY A 33 -1.10 -22.34 25.37
C GLY A 33 0.28 -22.95 25.13
N CYS A 34 0.77 -23.08 23.89
CA CYS A 34 2.14 -23.51 23.65
C CYS A 34 3.15 -22.43 24.09
N ARG A 35 4.30 -22.88 24.58
CA ARG A 35 5.45 -21.99 24.86
C ARG A 35 6.15 -21.64 23.57
N ILE A 36 6.45 -20.36 23.38
CA ILE A 36 7.06 -19.87 22.16
C ILE A 36 8.35 -19.11 22.46
N LEU A 37 9.32 -19.21 21.55
CA LEU A 37 10.49 -18.33 21.53
C LEU A 37 10.18 -17.12 20.67
N VAL A 38 10.32 -15.92 21.25
CA VAL A 38 10.06 -14.64 20.56
C VAL A 38 11.32 -13.82 20.47
N SER A 39 11.59 -13.24 19.31
CA SER A 39 12.68 -12.30 19.06
C SER A 39 12.13 -10.99 18.47
N LYS A 40 13.01 -10.00 18.30
CA LYS A 40 12.72 -8.81 17.48
C LYS A 40 13.52 -8.84 16.19
N ARG A 41 12.81 -8.89 15.06
CA ARG A 41 13.44 -8.67 13.75
C ARG A 41 13.61 -7.19 13.49
N ASN A 42 14.75 -6.83 12.90
CA ASN A 42 15.13 -5.44 12.65
C ASN A 42 15.03 -4.55 13.91
N MET A 43 15.29 -5.11 15.09
CA MET A 43 15.27 -4.45 16.41
C MET A 43 13.90 -3.90 16.86
N ILE A 44 12.84 -4.09 16.06
CA ILE A 44 11.53 -3.45 16.31
C ILE A 44 10.38 -4.46 16.27
N ILE A 45 10.38 -5.40 15.30
CA ILE A 45 9.20 -6.20 14.97
C ILE A 45 9.22 -7.53 15.74
N PRO A 46 8.27 -7.79 16.67
CA PRO A 46 8.16 -9.07 17.35
C PRO A 46 7.89 -10.22 16.37
N HIS A 47 8.66 -11.28 16.47
CA HIS A 47 8.57 -12.45 15.62
C HIS A 47 8.64 -13.74 16.45
N ILE A 48 7.79 -14.72 16.13
CA ILE A 48 7.84 -16.04 16.75
C ILE A 48 8.88 -16.87 15.97
N GLU A 49 9.94 -17.27 16.65
CA GLU A 49 11.02 -18.06 16.05
C GLU A 49 10.72 -19.55 16.13
N GLU A 50 10.17 -20.02 17.26
CA GLU A 50 10.00 -21.43 17.53
C GLU A 50 8.84 -21.70 18.48
N ASN A 51 8.20 -22.87 18.34
CA ASN A 51 7.32 -23.50 19.32
C ASN A 51 8.13 -24.51 20.13
N LEU A 52 8.23 -24.30 21.43
CA LEU A 52 9.00 -25.17 22.35
C LEU A 52 8.23 -26.43 22.77
N ASP A 53 6.92 -26.50 22.48
CA ASP A 53 6.01 -27.60 22.84
C ASP A 53 5.44 -28.29 21.59
N ARG A 54 6.29 -28.61 20.60
CA ARG A 54 5.88 -29.30 19.36
C ARG A 54 5.27 -30.68 19.63
N GLY A 55 4.51 -31.18 18.66
CA GLY A 55 3.90 -32.51 18.69
C GLY A 55 2.49 -32.54 19.30
N HIS A 56 1.95 -31.40 19.71
CA HIS A 56 0.58 -31.26 20.24
C HIS A 56 -0.32 -30.41 19.34
N TYR A 57 0.13 -30.11 18.10
CA TYR A 57 -0.61 -29.31 17.15
C TYR A 57 -1.92 -29.98 16.76
N GLN A 58 -3.00 -29.20 16.82
CA GLN A 58 -4.29 -29.55 16.24
C GLN A 58 -4.71 -28.43 15.30
N ASP A 59 -5.20 -28.79 14.12
CA ASP A 59 -5.70 -27.79 13.18
C ASP A 59 -6.95 -27.10 13.74
N MET A 60 -6.78 -25.88 14.18
CA MET A 60 -7.84 -25.01 14.71
C MET A 60 -8.28 -23.95 13.68
N THR A 61 -7.98 -24.15 12.39
CA THR A 61 -8.35 -23.20 11.34
C THR A 61 -9.86 -22.96 11.34
N PRO A 62 -10.34 -21.73 11.56
CA PRO A 62 -11.77 -21.44 11.61
C PRO A 62 -12.45 -21.78 10.28
N ARG A 63 -13.50 -22.58 10.31
CA ARG A 63 -14.31 -22.92 9.13
C ARG A 63 -15.38 -21.88 8.82
N THR A 64 -15.66 -21.00 9.76
CA THR A 64 -16.61 -19.90 9.63
C THR A 64 -15.95 -18.58 10.04
N CYS A 65 -16.33 -17.51 9.35
CA CYS A 65 -15.85 -16.16 9.66
C CYS A 65 -16.37 -15.71 11.02
N PRO A 66 -15.52 -15.26 11.95
CA PRO A 66 -15.96 -14.83 13.28
C PRO A 66 -16.82 -13.56 13.25
N CYS A 67 -16.79 -12.80 12.14
CA CYS A 67 -17.55 -11.54 12.02
C CYS A 67 -18.93 -11.72 11.42
N CYS A 68 -19.06 -12.55 10.37
CA CYS A 68 -20.33 -12.69 9.65
C CYS A 68 -20.90 -14.12 9.62
N GLY A 69 -20.20 -15.11 10.22
CA GLY A 69 -20.63 -16.51 10.26
C GLY A 69 -20.55 -17.26 8.92
N SER A 70 -20.21 -16.59 7.83
CA SER A 70 -20.10 -17.22 6.51
C SER A 70 -18.92 -18.20 6.47
N PRO A 71 -18.93 -19.21 5.59
CA PRO A 71 -17.81 -20.13 5.42
C PRO A 71 -16.51 -19.39 5.08
N THR A 72 -15.41 -19.91 5.59
CA THR A 72 -14.08 -19.45 5.23
C THR A 72 -13.46 -20.37 4.19
N ARG A 73 -12.55 -19.85 3.39
CA ARG A 73 -11.85 -20.58 2.35
C ARG A 73 -10.33 -20.37 2.45
N ILE A 74 -9.59 -21.44 2.20
CA ILE A 74 -8.13 -21.41 2.15
C ILE A 74 -7.68 -21.16 0.72
N TYR A 75 -6.89 -20.13 0.52
CA TYR A 75 -6.22 -19.82 -0.74
C TYR A 75 -4.75 -20.17 -0.66
N SER A 76 -4.26 -20.88 -1.67
CA SER A 76 -2.85 -21.29 -1.79
C SER A 76 -2.18 -20.50 -2.91
N ARG A 77 -1.02 -19.93 -2.64
CA ARG A 77 -0.18 -19.24 -3.63
C ARG A 77 1.22 -19.83 -3.62
N SER A 78 1.77 -20.06 -4.81
CA SER A 78 3.20 -20.35 -4.94
C SER A 78 3.99 -19.04 -4.77
N SER A 79 4.90 -19.02 -3.82
CA SER A 79 5.86 -17.92 -3.66
C SER A 79 7.11 -18.33 -4.41
N GLY A 80 7.48 -17.73 -5.54
CA GLY A 80 8.65 -17.88 -6.40
C GLY A 80 9.82 -18.84 -6.03
N SER A 81 9.84 -19.36 -4.84
CA SER A 81 10.54 -20.56 -4.35
C SER A 81 9.45 -21.60 -4.11
N GLU A 82 9.55 -22.83 -4.53
CA GLU A 82 8.64 -23.98 -4.43
C GLU A 82 7.70 -24.07 -3.18
N ARG A 83 7.67 -23.03 -2.35
CA ARG A 83 6.91 -22.95 -1.10
C ARG A 83 5.50 -22.45 -1.34
N ILE A 84 4.52 -23.27 -0.99
CA ILE A 84 3.10 -22.89 -1.02
C ILE A 84 2.77 -22.11 0.26
N VAL A 85 2.24 -20.90 0.11
CA VAL A 85 1.73 -20.07 1.20
C VAL A 85 0.21 -20.13 1.21
N GLN A 86 -0.37 -20.53 2.34
CA GLN A 86 -1.82 -20.61 2.55
C GLN A 86 -2.33 -19.45 3.39
N THR A 87 -3.41 -18.84 2.93
CA THR A 87 -4.12 -17.76 3.63
C THR A 87 -5.59 -18.11 3.78
N LEU A 88 -6.19 -17.70 4.90
CA LEU A 88 -7.61 -17.91 5.19
C LEU A 88 -8.39 -16.65 4.87
N HIS A 89 -9.45 -16.77 4.09
CA HIS A 89 -10.30 -15.67 3.71
C HIS A 89 -11.78 -15.97 3.98
N CYS A 90 -12.54 -14.93 4.23
CA CYS A 90 -13.99 -14.94 4.17
C CYS A 90 -14.41 -14.47 2.78
N ASP A 91 -15.18 -15.29 2.05
CA ASP A 91 -15.61 -14.96 0.68
C ASP A 91 -16.92 -14.15 0.65
N ASN A 92 -17.48 -13.79 1.80
CA ASN A 92 -18.70 -13.01 1.85
C ASN A 92 -18.40 -11.53 1.57
N PRO A 93 -18.80 -10.98 0.41
CA PRO A 93 -18.54 -9.57 0.07
C PRO A 93 -19.25 -8.59 1.01
N ASN A 94 -20.31 -9.05 1.70
CA ASN A 94 -21.07 -8.27 2.67
C ASN A 94 -20.57 -8.46 4.12
N CYS A 95 -19.39 -9.05 4.31
CA CYS A 95 -18.78 -9.14 5.63
C CYS A 95 -18.45 -7.74 6.17
N SER A 96 -19.01 -7.39 7.33
CA SER A 96 -18.83 -6.06 7.93
C SER A 96 -17.35 -5.69 8.13
N GLN A 97 -16.50 -6.66 8.47
CA GLN A 97 -15.07 -6.42 8.61
C GLN A 97 -14.38 -6.18 7.27
N GLN A 98 -14.79 -6.88 6.19
CA GLN A 98 -14.23 -6.62 4.86
C GLN A 98 -14.65 -5.25 4.34
N ILE A 99 -15.92 -4.89 4.51
CA ILE A 99 -16.41 -3.56 4.16
C ILE A 99 -15.59 -2.50 4.89
N LEU A 100 -15.43 -2.64 6.21
CA LEU A 100 -14.64 -1.72 7.02
C LEU A 100 -13.19 -1.61 6.50
N GLN A 101 -12.52 -2.74 6.23
CA GLN A 101 -11.14 -2.73 5.75
C GLN A 101 -10.99 -2.10 4.36
N ARG A 102 -11.98 -2.24 3.48
CA ARG A 102 -12.01 -1.52 2.19
C ARG A 102 -12.07 0.00 2.40
N PHE A 103 -12.87 0.49 3.35
CA PHE A 103 -12.90 1.92 3.70
C PHE A 103 -11.58 2.39 4.34
N VAL A 104 -10.99 1.59 5.23
CA VAL A 104 -9.68 1.88 5.82
C VAL A 104 -8.62 2.02 4.73
N HIS A 105 -8.55 1.03 3.81
CA HIS A 105 -7.63 1.07 2.69
C HIS A 105 -7.83 2.31 1.79
N PHE A 106 -9.10 2.63 1.49
CA PHE A 106 -9.45 3.81 0.70
C PHE A 106 -8.94 5.11 1.32
N CYS A 107 -9.03 5.25 2.65
CA CYS A 107 -8.59 6.43 3.38
C CYS A 107 -7.07 6.50 3.61
N GLU A 108 -6.31 5.41 3.40
CA GLU A 108 -4.88 5.36 3.66
C GLU A 108 -4.06 6.40 2.89
N LYS A 109 -2.88 6.74 3.45
CA LYS A 109 -1.91 7.68 2.83
C LYS A 109 -1.51 7.30 1.41
N LYS A 110 -1.43 6.01 1.10
CA LYS A 110 -1.06 5.50 -0.23
C LYS A 110 -2.21 5.57 -1.25
N ALA A 111 -3.46 5.64 -0.77
CA ALA A 111 -4.69 5.77 -1.55
C ALA A 111 -5.20 7.22 -1.52
N MET A 112 -6.39 7.51 -1.02
CA MET A 112 -6.96 8.86 -1.06
C MET A 112 -6.37 9.80 0.00
N ASN A 113 -5.66 9.30 1.01
CA ASN A 113 -4.97 10.08 2.05
C ASN A 113 -5.92 11.00 2.84
N ILE A 114 -7.01 10.44 3.32
CA ILE A 114 -7.96 11.16 4.17
C ILE A 114 -7.45 11.09 5.61
N ILE A 115 -7.06 12.23 6.16
CA ILE A 115 -6.50 12.36 7.50
C ILE A 115 -7.62 12.68 8.50
N GLY A 116 -7.49 12.19 9.73
CA GLY A 116 -8.44 12.49 10.81
C GLY A 116 -9.62 11.53 10.91
N ILE A 117 -9.59 10.42 10.16
CA ILE A 117 -10.55 9.33 10.26
C ILE A 117 -9.85 8.05 10.70
N SER A 118 -10.28 7.46 11.82
CA SER A 118 -9.75 6.21 12.33
C SER A 118 -10.61 5.02 11.88
N GLU A 119 -10.08 3.79 12.01
CA GLU A 119 -10.86 2.57 11.78
C GLU A 119 -12.11 2.54 12.67
N ALA A 120 -12.00 2.95 13.95
CA ALA A 120 -13.13 3.02 14.85
C ALA A 120 -14.19 4.03 14.39
N THR A 121 -13.76 5.19 13.89
CA THR A 121 -14.65 6.22 13.33
C THR A 121 -15.35 5.72 12.06
N LEU A 122 -14.61 5.08 11.15
CA LEU A 122 -15.19 4.47 9.95
C LEU A 122 -16.25 3.43 10.31
N LYS A 123 -15.95 2.57 11.31
CA LYS A 123 -16.90 1.59 11.80
C LYS A 123 -18.18 2.25 12.32
N GLN A 124 -18.07 3.30 13.14
CA GLN A 124 -19.23 4.05 13.64
C GLN A 124 -20.06 4.66 12.48
N PHE A 125 -19.41 5.25 11.48
CA PHE A 125 -20.10 5.85 10.34
C PHE A 125 -20.82 4.80 9.47
N ILE A 126 -20.23 3.60 9.33
CA ILE A 126 -20.87 2.46 8.65
C ILE A 126 -22.07 1.97 9.48
N ASP A 127 -21.90 1.77 10.80
CA ASP A 127 -22.94 1.27 11.68
C ASP A 127 -24.14 2.25 11.76
N LEU A 128 -23.90 3.55 11.70
CA LEU A 128 -24.92 4.60 11.65
C LEU A 128 -25.55 4.77 10.25
N GLY A 129 -25.03 4.07 9.24
CA GLY A 129 -25.53 4.16 7.87
C GLY A 129 -25.12 5.42 7.11
N PHE A 130 -24.16 6.19 7.63
CA PHE A 130 -23.60 7.38 6.94
C PHE A 130 -22.75 6.95 5.73
N LEU A 131 -22.08 5.80 5.80
CA LEU A 131 -21.24 5.23 4.76
C LEU A 131 -21.77 3.90 4.28
N LYS A 132 -22.18 3.83 3.01
CA LYS A 132 -22.57 2.61 2.29
C LYS A 132 -21.65 2.31 1.13
N CYS A 133 -21.11 3.36 0.50
CA CYS A 133 -20.15 3.30 -0.59
C CYS A 133 -19.11 4.42 -0.43
N PHE A 134 -18.02 4.37 -1.19
CA PHE A 134 -16.92 5.35 -1.04
C PHE A 134 -17.34 6.78 -1.37
N GLN A 135 -18.33 6.97 -2.25
CA GLN A 135 -18.86 8.30 -2.56
C GLN A 135 -19.47 8.97 -1.33
N ASP A 136 -20.07 8.20 -0.41
CA ASP A 136 -20.70 8.78 0.79
C ASP A 136 -19.71 9.54 1.66
N ILE A 137 -18.40 9.20 1.60
CA ILE A 137 -17.34 9.94 2.28
C ILE A 137 -17.36 11.42 1.85
N TYR A 138 -17.58 11.66 0.57
CA TYR A 138 -17.61 13.00 -0.03
C TYR A 138 -18.91 13.75 0.19
N HIS A 139 -19.85 13.14 0.88
CA HIS A 139 -21.17 13.67 1.23
C HIS A 139 -21.45 13.63 2.74
N LEU A 140 -20.42 13.51 3.58
CA LEU A 140 -20.54 13.51 5.03
C LEU A 140 -20.98 14.88 5.60
N ASP A 141 -20.94 15.93 4.80
CA ASP A 141 -21.52 17.24 5.13
C ASP A 141 -23.01 17.17 5.49
N ARG A 142 -23.73 16.20 4.93
CA ARG A 142 -25.15 15.93 5.26
C ARG A 142 -25.38 15.52 6.71
N PHE A 143 -24.34 15.07 7.38
CA PHE A 143 -24.36 14.58 8.76
C PHE A 143 -23.48 15.40 9.69
N SER A 144 -23.11 16.62 9.29
CA SER A 144 -22.15 17.49 10.00
C SER A 144 -22.46 17.67 11.48
N ASP A 145 -23.72 17.99 11.81
CA ASP A 145 -24.16 18.20 13.19
C ASP A 145 -24.10 16.89 14.00
N GLN A 146 -24.58 15.79 13.40
CA GLN A 146 -24.57 14.48 14.05
C GLN A 146 -23.15 14.01 14.35
N ILE A 147 -22.21 14.21 13.39
CA ILE A 147 -20.80 13.84 13.56
C ILE A 147 -20.13 14.73 14.61
N ALA A 148 -20.42 16.03 14.62
CA ALA A 148 -19.84 16.96 15.58
C ALA A 148 -20.31 16.69 17.04
N ASP A 149 -21.47 16.07 17.21
CA ASP A 149 -22.05 15.72 18.51
C ASP A 149 -21.63 14.30 18.98
N MET A 150 -20.90 13.52 18.17
CA MET A 150 -20.43 12.18 18.55
C MET A 150 -19.33 12.24 19.62
N ASP A 151 -19.31 11.24 20.50
CA ASP A 151 -18.25 11.07 21.50
C ASP A 151 -16.85 11.00 20.83
N GLY A 152 -15.93 11.83 21.32
CA GLY A 152 -14.58 11.94 20.75
C GLY A 152 -14.47 12.79 19.48
N PHE A 153 -15.58 13.30 18.96
CA PHE A 153 -15.66 14.33 17.94
C PHE A 153 -16.04 15.69 18.56
N GLY A 154 -15.88 16.73 17.83
CA GLY A 154 -16.31 18.07 18.11
C GLY A 154 -16.22 18.87 16.82
N LYS A 155 -16.80 20.05 16.77
CA LYS A 155 -16.82 20.90 15.55
C LYS A 155 -15.45 21.04 14.89
N LYS A 156 -14.38 21.28 15.67
CA LYS A 156 -13.01 21.40 15.14
C LYS A 156 -12.48 20.08 14.54
N SER A 157 -12.83 18.94 15.12
CA SER A 157 -12.42 17.62 14.61
C SER A 157 -13.14 17.32 13.30
N TYR A 158 -14.44 17.63 13.23
CA TYR A 158 -15.22 17.50 12.02
C TYR A 158 -14.67 18.42 10.90
N GLU A 159 -14.41 19.69 11.18
CA GLU A 159 -13.85 20.64 10.21
C GLU A 159 -12.52 20.15 9.63
N ARG A 160 -11.63 19.61 10.47
CA ARG A 160 -10.35 19.02 10.01
C ARG A 160 -10.56 17.81 9.11
N LEU A 161 -11.47 16.92 9.49
CA LEU A 161 -11.82 15.76 8.68
C LEU A 161 -12.41 16.19 7.35
N TRP A 162 -13.37 17.12 7.38
CA TRP A 162 -14.04 17.62 6.17
C TRP A 162 -13.08 18.33 5.21
N ASN A 163 -12.15 19.12 5.74
CA ASN A 163 -11.09 19.73 4.93
C ASN A 163 -10.20 18.64 4.28
N SER A 164 -9.82 17.62 5.04
CA SER A 164 -9.01 16.52 4.49
C SER A 164 -9.76 15.72 3.42
N ILE A 165 -11.07 15.49 3.58
CA ILE A 165 -11.93 14.88 2.56
C ILE A 165 -11.93 15.72 1.29
N ASN A 166 -12.15 17.04 1.41
CA ASN A 166 -12.16 17.93 0.24
C ASN A 166 -10.80 18.03 -0.44
N GLU A 167 -9.69 18.03 0.32
CA GLU A 167 -8.34 17.96 -0.24
C GLU A 167 -8.11 16.67 -1.01
N SER A 168 -8.66 15.54 -0.55
CA SER A 168 -8.52 14.25 -1.20
C SER A 168 -9.20 14.15 -2.56
N ARG A 169 -10.16 15.04 -2.87
CA ARG A 169 -10.73 15.16 -4.22
C ARG A 169 -9.67 15.49 -5.27
N ASN A 170 -8.61 16.22 -4.89
CA ASN A 170 -7.46 16.50 -5.75
C ASN A 170 -6.50 15.32 -5.73
N THR A 171 -6.70 14.37 -6.62
CA THR A 171 -5.99 13.09 -6.65
C THR A 171 -5.18 12.89 -7.94
N THR A 172 -4.48 11.78 -8.04
CA THR A 172 -3.74 11.35 -9.23
C THR A 172 -4.24 9.98 -9.70
N PHE A 173 -3.99 9.64 -10.96
CA PHE A 173 -4.29 8.32 -11.52
C PHE A 173 -3.80 7.19 -10.60
N VAL A 174 -2.55 7.24 -10.15
CA VAL A 174 -1.95 6.22 -9.29
C VAL A 174 -2.69 6.06 -7.98
N ARG A 175 -3.00 7.17 -7.29
CA ARG A 175 -3.69 7.13 -6.01
C ARG A 175 -5.11 6.60 -6.13
N TYR A 176 -5.80 7.06 -7.17
CA TYR A 176 -7.14 6.63 -7.47
C TYR A 176 -7.19 5.11 -7.74
N LEU A 177 -6.28 4.61 -8.57
CA LEU A 177 -6.21 3.19 -8.90
C LEU A 177 -5.85 2.33 -7.67
N VAL A 178 -4.91 2.80 -6.83
CA VAL A 178 -4.60 2.12 -5.56
C VAL A 178 -5.82 2.09 -4.63
N ALA A 179 -6.62 3.17 -4.59
CA ALA A 179 -7.82 3.23 -3.75
C ALA A 179 -8.93 2.24 -4.18
N MET A 180 -8.92 1.78 -5.42
CA MET A 180 -9.87 0.76 -5.92
C MET A 180 -9.59 -0.64 -5.39
N ASP A 181 -8.44 -0.88 -4.77
CA ASP A 181 -8.05 -2.15 -4.17
C ASP A 181 -8.15 -3.35 -5.13
N ILE A 182 -7.78 -3.13 -6.40
CA ILE A 182 -7.71 -4.22 -7.39
C ILE A 182 -6.61 -5.20 -6.93
N PRO A 183 -6.92 -6.52 -6.81
CA PRO A 183 -5.97 -7.48 -6.30
C PRO A 183 -4.63 -7.46 -7.05
N MET A 184 -3.52 -7.39 -6.32
CA MET A 184 -2.14 -7.28 -6.81
C MET A 184 -1.78 -5.95 -7.53
N ILE A 185 -2.71 -5.03 -7.70
CA ILE A 185 -2.46 -3.72 -8.32
C ILE A 185 -2.18 -2.68 -7.23
N GLY A 186 -0.96 -2.72 -6.72
CA GLY A 186 -0.44 -1.73 -5.78
C GLY A 186 0.19 -0.52 -6.50
N ARG A 187 0.87 0.34 -5.72
CA ARG A 187 1.44 1.60 -6.21
C ARG A 187 2.40 1.44 -7.41
N THR A 188 3.23 0.40 -7.41
CA THR A 188 4.19 0.14 -8.50
C THR A 188 3.47 -0.23 -9.80
N ALA A 189 2.53 -1.18 -9.73
CA ALA A 189 1.72 -1.57 -10.87
C ALA A 189 0.88 -0.40 -11.40
N SER A 190 0.27 0.39 -10.50
CA SER A 190 -0.51 1.58 -10.88
C SER A 190 0.31 2.63 -11.62
N ARG A 191 1.60 2.82 -11.27
CA ARG A 191 2.50 3.72 -12.00
C ARG A 191 2.79 3.22 -13.41
N LYS A 192 2.99 1.91 -13.60
CA LYS A 192 3.20 1.32 -14.93
C LYS A 192 1.95 1.47 -15.79
N LEU A 193 0.77 1.28 -15.21
CA LEU A 193 -0.51 1.54 -15.88
C LEU A 193 -0.67 3.02 -16.24
N GLU A 194 -0.33 3.94 -15.33
CA GLU A 194 -0.34 5.39 -15.60
C GLU A 194 0.59 5.75 -16.77
N GLN A 195 1.79 5.17 -16.81
CA GLN A 195 2.73 5.40 -17.89
C GLN A 195 2.21 4.90 -19.23
N TYR A 196 1.66 3.68 -19.26
CA TYR A 196 1.18 3.04 -20.49
C TYR A 196 -0.08 3.73 -21.05
N PHE A 197 -1.04 4.05 -20.18
CA PHE A 197 -2.28 4.73 -20.57
C PHE A 197 -2.20 6.25 -20.47
N HIS A 198 -1.00 6.82 -20.30
CA HIS A 198 -0.77 8.27 -20.23
C HIS A 198 -1.62 9.00 -19.19
N GLY A 199 -2.00 8.31 -18.09
CA GLY A 199 -2.88 8.84 -17.07
C GLY A 199 -4.37 8.88 -17.46
N ASN A 200 -4.74 8.31 -18.60
CA ASN A 200 -6.11 8.30 -19.10
C ASN A 200 -6.91 7.13 -18.50
N LEU A 201 -7.79 7.45 -17.54
CA LEU A 201 -8.63 6.48 -16.85
C LEU A 201 -9.65 5.80 -17.79
N LEU A 202 -10.14 6.52 -18.80
CA LEU A 202 -11.08 5.97 -19.76
C LEU A 202 -10.40 4.94 -20.67
N GLU A 203 -9.18 5.19 -21.10
CA GLU A 203 -8.42 4.22 -21.91
C GLU A 203 -8.14 2.94 -21.12
N LEU A 204 -7.77 3.05 -19.85
CA LEU A 204 -7.60 1.88 -18.97
C LEU A 204 -8.92 1.09 -18.85
N GLU A 205 -10.03 1.77 -18.59
CA GLU A 205 -11.36 1.14 -18.51
C GLU A 205 -11.70 0.41 -19.80
N LEU A 206 -11.57 1.06 -20.95
CA LEU A 206 -11.86 0.48 -22.27
C LEU A 206 -10.96 -0.70 -22.58
N ALA A 207 -9.67 -0.63 -22.25
CA ALA A 207 -8.74 -1.73 -22.40
C ALA A 207 -9.15 -2.94 -21.55
N ALA A 208 -9.46 -2.74 -20.27
CA ALA A 208 -9.94 -3.81 -19.40
C ALA A 208 -11.25 -4.43 -19.89
N MET A 209 -12.22 -3.60 -20.30
CA MET A 209 -13.50 -4.05 -20.86
C MET A 209 -13.36 -4.83 -22.16
N SER A 210 -12.36 -4.49 -23.00
CA SER A 210 -12.05 -5.24 -24.23
C SER A 210 -11.15 -6.46 -24.00
N ARG A 211 -10.86 -6.82 -22.74
CA ARG A 211 -9.96 -7.92 -22.35
C ARG A 211 -8.55 -7.77 -22.92
N PHE A 212 -8.02 -6.54 -22.87
CA PHE A 212 -6.64 -6.28 -23.26
C PHE A 212 -5.67 -7.16 -22.45
N ASP A 213 -4.65 -7.68 -23.10
CA ASP A 213 -3.63 -8.50 -22.44
C ASP A 213 -2.59 -7.60 -21.76
N PHE A 214 -2.76 -7.39 -20.45
CA PHE A 214 -1.84 -6.58 -19.65
C PHE A 214 -0.48 -7.26 -19.42
N THR A 215 -0.28 -8.53 -19.81
CA THR A 215 1.03 -9.19 -19.68
C THR A 215 2.10 -8.59 -20.58
N CYS A 216 1.71 -7.78 -21.57
CA CYS A 216 2.65 -6.99 -22.36
C CYS A 216 3.39 -5.90 -21.57
N LEU A 217 2.90 -5.57 -20.36
CA LEU A 217 3.55 -4.63 -19.45
C LEU A 217 4.62 -5.33 -18.62
N GLU A 218 5.76 -4.67 -18.42
CA GLU A 218 6.84 -5.20 -17.60
C GLU A 218 6.37 -5.50 -16.16
N ASP A 219 6.71 -6.68 -15.63
CA ASP A 219 6.30 -7.22 -14.31
C ASP A 219 4.80 -7.51 -14.16
N PHE A 220 4.02 -7.52 -15.24
CA PHE A 220 2.63 -7.97 -15.21
C PHE A 220 2.56 -9.44 -15.62
N GLY A 221 2.13 -10.30 -14.71
CA GLY A 221 1.83 -11.70 -14.99
C GLY A 221 0.35 -11.93 -15.31
N GLU A 222 0.00 -13.13 -15.76
CA GLU A 222 -1.37 -13.55 -16.10
C GLU A 222 -2.36 -13.27 -14.97
N THR A 223 -1.97 -13.50 -13.71
CA THR A 223 -2.84 -13.24 -12.54
C THR A 223 -3.19 -11.77 -12.40
N MET A 224 -2.23 -10.85 -12.62
CA MET A 224 -2.48 -9.42 -12.53
C MET A 224 -3.39 -8.97 -13.69
N SER A 225 -3.13 -9.48 -14.91
CA SER A 225 -3.95 -9.21 -16.08
C SER A 225 -5.39 -9.66 -15.86
N SER A 226 -5.60 -10.90 -15.40
CA SER A 226 -6.93 -11.43 -15.07
C SER A 226 -7.63 -10.62 -13.99
N ASN A 227 -6.93 -10.24 -12.92
CA ASN A 227 -7.52 -9.44 -11.84
C ASN A 227 -8.03 -8.08 -12.31
N ILE A 228 -7.30 -7.40 -13.19
CA ILE A 228 -7.75 -6.12 -13.77
C ILE A 228 -9.01 -6.35 -14.59
N ILE A 229 -8.97 -7.32 -15.50
CA ILE A 229 -10.08 -7.63 -16.40
C ILE A 229 -11.33 -8.00 -15.59
N GLU A 230 -11.22 -8.93 -14.65
CA GLU A 230 -12.35 -9.38 -13.82
C GLU A 230 -12.90 -8.25 -12.97
N TRP A 231 -12.04 -7.40 -12.39
CA TRP A 231 -12.49 -6.28 -11.59
C TRP A 231 -13.33 -5.28 -12.37
N PHE A 232 -12.96 -4.96 -13.61
CA PHE A 232 -13.73 -4.05 -14.46
C PHE A 232 -14.98 -4.70 -15.07
N HIS A 233 -15.01 -6.05 -15.19
CA HIS A 233 -16.20 -6.78 -15.63
C HIS A 233 -17.24 -6.96 -14.51
N ASP A 234 -16.85 -6.75 -13.27
CA ASP A 234 -17.81 -6.69 -12.16
C ASP A 234 -18.63 -5.40 -12.23
N ARG A 235 -19.94 -5.54 -12.26
CA ARG A 235 -20.87 -4.41 -12.43
C ARG A 235 -20.82 -3.42 -11.28
N GLU A 236 -20.64 -3.90 -10.04
CA GLU A 236 -20.60 -3.05 -8.86
C GLU A 236 -19.31 -2.24 -8.84
N ASN A 237 -18.18 -2.87 -9.14
CA ASN A 237 -16.88 -2.22 -9.23
C ASN A 237 -16.85 -1.17 -10.35
N LEU A 238 -17.39 -1.48 -11.52
CA LEU A 238 -17.46 -0.53 -12.64
C LEU A 238 -18.35 0.68 -12.30
N THR A 239 -19.46 0.44 -11.62
CA THR A 239 -20.35 1.51 -11.15
C THR A 239 -19.65 2.37 -10.12
N LEU A 240 -18.95 1.77 -9.15
CA LEU A 240 -18.11 2.45 -8.16
C LEU A 240 -17.05 3.32 -8.84
N TRP A 241 -16.28 2.74 -9.78
CA TRP A 241 -15.26 3.42 -10.55
C TRP A 241 -15.77 4.69 -11.23
N ARG A 242 -16.84 4.58 -11.99
CA ARG A 242 -17.42 5.70 -12.75
C ARG A 242 -18.04 6.78 -11.85
N ASN A 243 -18.73 6.37 -10.79
CA ASN A 243 -19.38 7.33 -9.90
C ASN A 243 -18.38 8.08 -9.05
N LEU A 244 -17.36 7.39 -8.54
CA LEU A 244 -16.33 8.04 -7.72
C LEU A 244 -15.51 9.05 -8.54
N GLN A 245 -15.29 8.80 -9.84
CA GLN A 245 -14.60 9.77 -10.71
C GLN A 245 -15.30 11.14 -10.74
N LYS A 246 -16.62 11.17 -10.60
CA LYS A 246 -17.39 12.45 -10.60
C LYS A 246 -17.08 13.31 -9.37
N GLU A 247 -16.59 12.70 -8.31
CA GLU A 247 -16.18 13.37 -7.08
C GLU A 247 -14.73 13.87 -7.12
N MET A 248 -13.94 13.45 -8.10
CA MET A 248 -12.50 13.66 -8.15
C MET A 248 -12.10 14.75 -9.12
N HIS A 249 -11.09 15.51 -8.73
CA HIS A 249 -10.35 16.41 -9.60
C HIS A 249 -8.98 15.80 -9.86
N PHE A 250 -8.83 15.16 -11.01
CA PHE A 250 -7.55 14.57 -11.39
C PHE A 250 -6.59 15.69 -11.75
N LYS A 251 -5.47 15.75 -11.03
CA LYS A 251 -4.36 16.60 -11.45
C LYS A 251 -3.93 16.08 -12.81
N GLU A 252 -4.04 16.93 -13.82
CA GLU A 252 -3.37 16.68 -15.08
C GLU A 252 -1.93 16.33 -14.74
N ARG A 253 -1.42 15.26 -15.34
CA ARG A 253 0.00 15.02 -15.33
C ARG A 253 0.56 16.36 -15.80
N GLU A 254 1.29 17.12 -14.94
CA GLU A 254 2.24 18.05 -15.50
C GLU A 254 2.92 17.18 -16.55
N GLU A 255 2.57 17.40 -17.82
CA GLU A 255 3.39 16.89 -18.90
C GLU A 255 4.75 17.36 -18.48
N THR A 256 5.54 16.45 -17.95
CA THR A 256 6.95 16.62 -17.99
C THR A 256 7.17 16.65 -19.49
N ILE A 257 6.94 17.86 -20.07
CA ILE A 257 7.51 18.21 -21.33
C ILE A 257 8.91 17.68 -21.09
N MET A 258 9.24 16.58 -21.78
CA MET A 258 10.62 16.30 -22.07
C MET A 258 11.05 17.54 -22.86
N THR A 259 11.21 18.65 -22.12
CA THR A 259 12.14 19.66 -22.58
C THR A 259 13.35 18.79 -22.79
N GLU A 260 13.60 18.54 -24.07
CA GLU A 260 14.92 18.23 -24.58
C GLU A 260 15.83 19.34 -24.04
N THR A 261 16.08 19.28 -22.72
CA THR A 261 17.27 19.91 -22.20
C THR A 261 18.39 19.06 -22.76
N LYS A 262 18.96 19.56 -23.80
CA LYS A 262 20.08 18.98 -24.56
C LYS A 262 21.26 18.53 -23.69
N ASN A 263 21.13 18.51 -22.35
CA ASN A 263 22.14 18.10 -21.38
C ASN A 263 21.56 17.55 -20.06
N ASN A 264 20.57 16.65 -20.12
CA ASN A 264 20.17 15.96 -18.89
C ASN A 264 21.06 14.71 -18.67
N PRO A 265 22.06 14.76 -17.76
CA PRO A 265 23.01 13.66 -17.57
C PRO A 265 22.39 12.42 -16.89
N PHE A 266 21.13 12.51 -16.45
CA PHE A 266 20.47 11.47 -15.69
C PHE A 266 19.44 10.65 -16.48
N ALA A 267 19.15 11.05 -17.72
CA ALA A 267 18.20 10.31 -18.55
C ALA A 267 18.65 8.85 -18.78
N GLY A 268 17.79 7.89 -18.46
CA GLY A 268 18.09 6.45 -18.58
C GLY A 268 18.96 5.87 -17.46
N CYS A 269 19.49 6.69 -16.53
CA CYS A 269 20.32 6.24 -15.41
C CYS A 269 19.49 5.62 -14.29
N THR A 270 20.06 4.69 -13.54
CA THR A 270 19.52 4.19 -12.28
C THR A 270 20.14 4.94 -11.10
N ILE A 271 19.33 5.65 -10.32
CA ILE A 271 19.76 6.50 -9.23
C ILE A 271 19.18 6.01 -7.92
N VAL A 272 19.99 5.92 -6.87
CA VAL A 272 19.56 5.57 -5.51
C VAL A 272 19.79 6.77 -4.60
N ALA A 273 18.83 7.09 -3.74
CA ALA A 273 19.01 8.11 -2.69
C ALA A 273 19.13 7.46 -1.30
N THR A 274 20.00 8.01 -0.44
CA THR A 274 20.23 7.52 0.92
C THR A 274 20.59 8.66 1.86
N GLY A 275 20.36 8.46 3.16
CA GLY A 275 20.60 9.49 4.18
C GLY A 275 19.46 10.51 4.27
N LYS A 276 19.63 11.50 5.17
CA LYS A 276 18.70 12.61 5.34
C LYS A 276 19.11 13.73 4.37
N LEU A 277 18.23 14.03 3.41
CA LEU A 277 18.37 15.15 2.49
C LEU A 277 17.79 16.42 3.11
N GLU A 278 18.31 17.58 2.77
CA GLU A 278 17.87 18.88 3.27
C GLU A 278 16.62 19.38 2.54
N ASN A 279 16.64 19.32 1.21
CA ASN A 279 15.60 19.88 0.35
C ASN A 279 14.56 18.85 -0.09
N PHE A 280 14.80 17.55 0.12
CA PHE A 280 13.93 16.48 -0.34
C PHE A 280 13.53 15.51 0.76
N THR A 281 12.28 15.13 0.78
CA THR A 281 11.83 13.90 1.42
C THR A 281 12.18 12.69 0.55
N ARG A 282 12.10 11.48 1.12
CA ARG A 282 12.37 10.24 0.36
C ARG A 282 11.43 10.08 -0.85
N ASP A 283 10.19 10.49 -0.71
CA ASP A 283 9.20 10.40 -1.80
C ASP A 283 9.44 11.49 -2.85
N SER A 284 9.77 12.73 -2.42
CA SER A 284 9.99 13.83 -3.35
C SER A 284 11.28 13.69 -4.16
N ILE A 285 12.36 13.14 -3.58
CA ILE A 285 13.59 12.88 -4.34
C ILE A 285 13.36 11.77 -5.38
N ASN A 286 12.64 10.69 -5.03
CA ASN A 286 12.32 9.64 -5.99
C ASN A 286 11.45 10.18 -7.12
N SER A 287 10.48 11.05 -6.83
CA SER A 287 9.66 11.70 -7.86
C SER A 287 10.51 12.61 -8.75
N LYS A 288 11.46 13.35 -8.19
CA LYS A 288 12.39 14.20 -8.96
C LYS A 288 13.30 13.38 -9.87
N ILE A 289 13.87 12.27 -9.36
CA ILE A 289 14.67 11.33 -10.17
C ILE A 289 13.87 10.82 -11.38
N ILE A 290 12.63 10.40 -11.15
CA ILE A 290 11.75 9.90 -12.22
C ILE A 290 11.43 11.02 -13.22
N SER A 291 11.19 12.25 -12.76
CA SER A 291 10.92 13.39 -13.65
C SER A 291 12.08 13.77 -14.55
N LEU A 292 13.30 13.37 -14.18
CA LEU A 292 14.51 13.51 -14.99
C LEU A 292 14.72 12.34 -15.98
N GLY A 293 13.74 11.46 -16.16
CA GLY A 293 13.87 10.29 -17.04
C GLY A 293 14.80 9.21 -16.50
N ALA A 294 15.12 9.25 -15.18
CA ALA A 294 15.94 8.26 -14.50
C ALA A 294 15.08 7.25 -13.72
N THR A 295 15.62 6.08 -13.45
CA THR A 295 14.99 5.05 -12.61
C THR A 295 15.40 5.23 -11.15
N ALA A 296 14.42 5.41 -10.23
CA ALA A 296 14.67 5.50 -8.80
C ALA A 296 14.81 4.10 -8.18
N GLY A 297 16.02 3.73 -7.78
CA GLY A 297 16.33 2.44 -7.15
C GLY A 297 16.16 2.44 -5.63
N SER A 298 15.73 1.32 -5.05
CA SER A 298 15.64 1.13 -3.58
C SER A 298 16.93 0.60 -2.95
N SER A 299 17.81 -0.03 -3.71
CA SER A 299 19.08 -0.62 -3.27
C SER A 299 20.20 -0.40 -4.27
N VAL A 300 21.44 -0.29 -3.77
CA VAL A 300 22.62 -0.15 -4.62
C VAL A 300 23.02 -1.50 -5.20
N THR A 301 23.14 -1.57 -6.53
CA THR A 301 23.54 -2.76 -7.31
C THR A 301 24.58 -2.38 -8.36
N LYS A 302 25.12 -3.36 -9.08
CA LYS A 302 26.02 -3.10 -10.21
C LYS A 302 25.39 -2.30 -11.37
N LYS A 303 24.04 -2.21 -11.39
CA LYS A 303 23.27 -1.45 -12.38
C LYS A 303 22.97 -0.02 -11.90
N THR A 304 23.45 0.38 -10.71
CA THR A 304 23.24 1.73 -10.17
C THR A 304 24.31 2.66 -10.71
N ASP A 305 23.92 3.74 -11.38
CA ASP A 305 24.82 4.72 -11.97
C ASP A 305 25.22 5.79 -10.96
N TYR A 306 24.27 6.25 -10.15
CA TYR A 306 24.50 7.31 -9.17
C TYR A 306 23.89 6.98 -7.81
N LEU A 307 24.58 7.40 -6.75
CA LEU A 307 24.05 7.43 -5.39
C LEU A 307 23.96 8.87 -4.90
N ILE A 308 22.76 9.38 -4.64
CA ILE A 308 22.57 10.68 -3.98
C ILE A 308 22.65 10.45 -2.48
N CYS A 309 23.59 11.16 -1.82
CA CYS A 309 23.97 10.95 -0.44
C CYS A 309 23.65 12.19 0.41
N GLY A 310 22.74 12.06 1.36
CA GLY A 310 22.48 13.04 2.41
C GLY A 310 23.22 12.71 3.70
N GLU A 311 22.90 13.44 4.78
CA GLU A 311 23.49 13.22 6.10
C GLU A 311 23.19 11.80 6.63
N LYS A 312 24.12 11.24 7.40
CA LYS A 312 24.03 9.90 8.03
C LYS A 312 23.71 8.78 7.03
N ALA A 313 24.31 8.83 5.87
CA ALA A 313 24.24 7.76 4.89
C ALA A 313 24.86 6.47 5.47
N GLY A 314 24.05 5.44 5.59
CA GLY A 314 24.45 4.16 6.18
C GLY A 314 25.10 3.19 5.18
N SER A 315 24.77 1.89 5.30
CA SER A 315 25.38 0.78 4.53
C SER A 315 25.32 0.94 2.99
N LYS A 316 24.40 1.74 2.46
CA LYS A 316 24.30 1.99 1.00
C LYS A 316 25.50 2.77 0.46
N LEU A 317 26.07 3.71 1.25
CA LEU A 317 27.27 4.45 0.85
C LEU A 317 28.48 3.52 0.74
N ALA A 318 28.70 2.68 1.76
CA ALA A 318 29.80 1.72 1.74
C ALA A 318 29.66 0.75 0.53
N LYS A 319 28.45 0.30 0.25
CA LYS A 319 28.18 -0.58 -0.88
C LYS A 319 28.38 0.11 -2.24
N ALA A 320 28.04 1.39 -2.35
CA ALA A 320 28.28 2.16 -3.57
C ALA A 320 29.79 2.33 -3.84
N GLN A 321 30.56 2.62 -2.81
CA GLN A 321 32.02 2.69 -2.90
C GLN A 321 32.67 1.36 -3.32
N GLN A 322 32.18 0.24 -2.76
CA GLN A 322 32.65 -1.11 -3.15
C GLN A 322 32.34 -1.45 -4.62
N LEU A 323 31.20 -0.97 -5.13
CA LEU A 323 30.75 -1.27 -6.51
C LEU A 323 31.22 -0.21 -7.52
N GLY A 324 31.94 0.83 -7.09
CA GLY A 324 32.41 1.91 -7.97
C GLY A 324 31.29 2.82 -8.48
N VAL A 325 30.14 2.86 -7.78
CA VAL A 325 29.00 3.72 -8.14
C VAL A 325 29.36 5.17 -7.83
N LYS A 326 29.06 6.08 -8.73
CA LYS A 326 29.33 7.51 -8.55
C LYS A 326 28.44 8.09 -7.46
N VAL A 327 29.05 8.64 -6.41
CA VAL A 327 28.35 9.25 -5.29
C VAL A 327 28.25 10.75 -5.53
N LEU A 328 27.05 11.30 -5.38
CA LEU A 328 26.77 12.72 -5.45
C LEU A 328 26.19 13.20 -4.11
N SER A 329 26.62 14.36 -3.67
CA SER A 329 25.89 15.08 -2.61
C SER A 329 24.57 15.63 -3.14
N GLU A 330 23.67 16.01 -2.26
CA GLU A 330 22.40 16.65 -2.66
C GLU A 330 22.66 17.94 -3.46
N GLN A 331 23.64 18.73 -3.06
CA GLN A 331 24.01 19.98 -3.75
C GLN A 331 24.58 19.72 -5.14
N GLU A 332 25.44 18.72 -5.32
CA GLU A 332 25.96 18.34 -6.64
C GLU A 332 24.83 17.84 -7.55
N PHE A 333 23.88 17.07 -7.02
CA PHE A 333 22.71 16.66 -7.77
C PHE A 333 21.87 17.86 -8.22
N LEU A 334 21.61 18.82 -7.32
CA LEU A 334 20.88 20.05 -7.64
C LEU A 334 21.59 20.89 -8.71
N ASN A 335 22.91 21.02 -8.60
CA ASN A 335 23.71 21.77 -9.58
C ASN A 335 23.72 21.11 -10.96
N MET A 336 23.56 19.77 -11.04
CA MET A 336 23.52 19.05 -12.33
C MET A 336 22.15 19.11 -13.01
N ILE A 337 21.10 19.51 -12.31
CA ILE A 337 19.73 19.64 -12.82
C ILE A 337 19.25 21.09 -12.93
N ALA A 338 20.07 22.05 -12.49
CA ALA A 338 19.84 23.47 -12.65
C ALA A 338 20.23 23.90 -14.08
#